data_7df80aae75fafdc2c86c0b9047070436
#
_entry.id   7df80aae75fafdc2c86c0b9047070436
#
_cell.length_a   1.000
_cell.length_b   1.000
_cell.length_c   1.000
_cell.angle_alpha   90.00
_cell.angle_beta   90.00
_cell.angle_gamma   90.00
#
_symmetry.space_group_name_H-M   'P 1'
#
loop_
_entity.id
_entity.type
_entity.pdbx_description
1 polymer ?
#
loop_
_entity_poly.entity_id
_entity_poly.type
_entity_poly.pdbx_seq_one_letter_code
_entity_poly.pdbx_strand_id
1 'polypeptide(L)'
;METTTTTTAVPPLELTRAPRKTPSLDLRDIPQAPGPEKGVLALMAMDPATYVGQCVTIGMTEDYFYLPAHKLLWRLFQARYNKNEPIDIVSITQALEDMHQLEAVGGSAGLAEIYTFTTTGAYFEHYLNVLKDKFILRSIIDIANQSTTQAFDNPDDVAELLDSVETHIFQIRERYNSAKDEQSLASILKQAVTNFEKFIASKGQIQGLTTGFEELDKKSNGLKPGDMFIIAARPSMGKTSFLLNIIEHIALNEKKPTLLFSCEMPAVQIVERLLFARSGVRSREIIKSCLLYTSDAADD
;
A
#
# COMPACT_ATOMS: atom_id res chain seq x y z
N MET A 1 -23.70 62.97 20.51
CA MET A 1 -22.82 62.31 19.54
C MET A 1 -23.02 60.83 19.67
N GLU A 2 -23.94 60.32 18.85
CA GLU A 2 -24.31 58.88 18.79
C GLU A 2 -23.37 58.20 17.79
N THR A 3 -22.61 57.22 18.24
CA THR A 3 -21.78 56.38 17.37
C THR A 3 -22.60 55.17 16.94
N THR A 4 -23.03 55.20 15.68
CA THR A 4 -23.75 54.10 15.02
C THR A 4 -22.75 53.02 14.59
N THR A 5 -22.82 51.85 15.22
CA THR A 5 -22.02 50.65 14.85
C THR A 5 -22.80 49.94 13.74
N THR A 6 -22.28 49.98 12.52
CA THR A 6 -22.85 49.27 11.36
C THR A 6 -22.27 47.82 11.37
N THR A 7 -23.12 46.89 11.75
CA THR A 7 -22.84 45.44 11.63
C THR A 7 -23.11 45.01 10.18
N THR A 8 -22.04 44.70 9.44
CA THR A 8 -22.14 44.14 8.10
C THR A 8 -22.47 42.65 8.19
N ALA A 9 -23.73 42.32 7.86
CA ALA A 9 -24.15 40.93 7.77
C ALA A 9 -23.55 40.27 6.50
N VAL A 10 -22.84 39.16 6.71
CA VAL A 10 -22.30 38.30 5.64
C VAL A 10 -23.49 37.52 5.05
N PRO A 11 -23.71 37.54 3.72
CA PRO A 11 -24.81 36.78 3.12
C PRO A 11 -24.55 35.28 3.21
N PRO A 12 -25.58 34.43 3.39
CA PRO A 12 -25.44 33.00 3.45
C PRO A 12 -24.97 32.45 2.10
N LEU A 13 -23.91 31.62 2.13
CA LEU A 13 -23.43 30.84 0.99
C LEU A 13 -24.53 29.84 0.57
N GLU A 14 -25.28 30.14 -0.46
CA GLU A 14 -26.14 29.18 -1.15
C GLU A 14 -25.26 28.16 -1.90
N LEU A 15 -25.03 27.03 -1.27
CA LEU A 15 -24.47 25.84 -1.91
C LEU A 15 -25.55 25.14 -2.75
N THR A 16 -25.95 25.74 -3.88
CA THR A 16 -26.72 25.05 -4.90
C THR A 16 -25.84 24.06 -5.66
N ARG A 17 -25.53 22.96 -5.01
CA ARG A 17 -24.98 21.78 -5.69
C ARG A 17 -26.17 21.06 -6.34
N ALA A 18 -26.32 21.22 -7.66
CA ALA A 18 -27.24 20.39 -8.43
C ALA A 18 -26.99 18.90 -8.10
N PRO A 19 -28.05 18.10 -7.84
CA PRO A 19 -27.88 16.69 -7.56
C PRO A 19 -27.21 16.04 -8.77
N ARG A 20 -25.96 15.58 -8.63
CA ARG A 20 -25.37 14.67 -9.60
C ARG A 20 -26.28 13.46 -9.65
N LYS A 21 -26.95 13.24 -10.77
CA LYS A 21 -27.62 11.96 -11.08
C LYS A 21 -26.54 10.88 -11.00
N THR A 22 -26.45 10.21 -9.88
CA THR A 22 -25.74 8.95 -9.76
C THR A 22 -26.51 7.95 -10.61
N PRO A 23 -25.95 7.42 -11.71
CA PRO A 23 -26.60 6.32 -12.42
C PRO A 23 -26.74 5.19 -11.41
N SER A 24 -27.95 4.60 -11.34
CA SER A 24 -28.20 3.40 -10.55
C SER A 24 -27.10 2.37 -10.83
N LEU A 25 -26.47 1.81 -9.80
CA LEU A 25 -25.41 0.80 -9.91
C LEU A 25 -25.82 -0.43 -10.75
N ASP A 26 -27.11 -0.70 -10.83
CA ASP A 26 -27.72 -1.88 -11.46
C ASP A 26 -27.60 -1.96 -13.00
N LEU A 27 -27.09 -0.93 -13.68
CA LEU A 27 -26.99 -0.86 -15.15
C LEU A 27 -25.55 -0.75 -15.67
N ARG A 28 -24.53 -0.98 -14.85
CA ARG A 28 -23.14 -0.95 -15.30
C ARG A 28 -22.62 -2.36 -15.49
N ASP A 29 -22.04 -2.60 -16.67
CA ASP A 29 -21.34 -3.87 -16.92
C ASP A 29 -20.18 -4.05 -15.95
N ILE A 30 -20.11 -5.24 -15.34
CA ILE A 30 -19.00 -5.62 -14.47
C ILE A 30 -17.70 -5.61 -15.30
N PRO A 31 -16.59 -5.05 -14.80
CA PRO A 31 -15.33 -5.01 -15.52
C PRO A 31 -14.85 -6.42 -15.92
N GLN A 32 -14.84 -6.70 -17.21
CA GLN A 32 -14.45 -7.98 -17.80
C GLN A 32 -13.58 -7.80 -19.03
N ALA A 33 -12.84 -8.84 -19.42
CA ALA A 33 -12.01 -8.86 -20.61
C ALA A 33 -11.93 -10.28 -21.19
N PRO A 34 -12.98 -10.81 -21.82
CA PRO A 34 -13.04 -12.20 -22.30
C PRO A 34 -11.93 -12.55 -23.31
N GLY A 35 -11.55 -11.60 -24.20
CA GLY A 35 -10.47 -11.82 -25.16
C GLY A 35 -9.10 -12.04 -24.51
N PRO A 36 -8.62 -11.12 -23.66
CA PRO A 36 -7.42 -11.34 -22.86
C PRO A 36 -7.46 -12.60 -21.99
N GLU A 37 -8.63 -12.96 -21.41
CA GLU A 37 -8.78 -14.20 -20.64
C GLU A 37 -8.49 -15.44 -21.50
N LYS A 38 -9.10 -15.51 -22.69
CA LYS A 38 -8.82 -16.57 -23.67
C LYS A 38 -7.34 -16.58 -24.08
N GLY A 39 -6.77 -15.39 -24.31
CA GLY A 39 -5.37 -15.26 -24.69
C GLY A 39 -4.39 -15.82 -23.64
N VAL A 40 -4.63 -15.54 -22.36
CA VAL A 40 -3.82 -16.08 -21.26
C VAL A 40 -3.96 -17.60 -21.18
N LEU A 41 -5.19 -18.13 -21.23
CA LEU A 41 -5.45 -19.57 -21.18
C LEU A 41 -4.84 -20.31 -22.40
N ALA A 42 -4.93 -19.73 -23.60
CA ALA A 42 -4.30 -20.28 -24.80
C ALA A 42 -2.79 -20.42 -24.66
N LEU A 43 -2.13 -19.38 -24.12
CA LEU A 43 -0.68 -19.39 -23.89
C LEU A 43 -0.28 -20.37 -22.79
N MET A 44 -1.06 -20.48 -21.72
CA MET A 44 -0.88 -21.50 -20.69
C MET A 44 -0.99 -22.92 -21.25
N ALA A 45 -1.91 -23.15 -22.19
CA ALA A 45 -2.06 -24.43 -22.85
C ALA A 45 -0.91 -24.74 -23.82
N MET A 46 -0.32 -23.71 -24.44
CA MET A 46 0.77 -23.83 -25.41
C MET A 46 2.10 -24.16 -24.73
N ASP A 47 2.45 -23.48 -23.63
CA ASP A 47 3.65 -23.73 -22.84
C ASP A 47 3.30 -23.63 -21.34
N PRO A 48 2.78 -24.73 -20.75
CA PRO A 48 2.38 -24.74 -19.35
C PRO A 48 3.54 -24.46 -18.39
N ALA A 49 4.76 -24.94 -18.70
CA ALA A 49 5.90 -24.78 -17.82
C ALA A 49 6.25 -23.30 -17.61
N THR A 50 6.21 -22.52 -18.67
CA THR A 50 6.51 -21.09 -18.62
C THR A 50 5.30 -20.28 -18.09
N TYR A 51 4.13 -20.38 -18.72
CA TYR A 51 3.04 -19.44 -18.46
C TYR A 51 2.19 -19.79 -17.24
N VAL A 52 1.92 -21.08 -16.97
CA VAL A 52 1.25 -21.46 -15.71
C VAL A 52 2.19 -21.21 -14.54
N GLY A 53 3.50 -21.54 -14.71
CA GLY A 53 4.51 -21.27 -13.69
C GLY A 53 4.61 -19.80 -13.30
N GLN A 54 4.63 -18.88 -14.30
CA GLN A 54 4.62 -17.44 -14.04
C GLN A 54 3.35 -17.01 -13.29
N CYS A 55 2.17 -17.48 -13.70
CA CYS A 55 0.91 -17.13 -13.05
C CYS A 55 0.82 -17.64 -11.61
N VAL A 56 1.34 -18.84 -11.34
CA VAL A 56 1.43 -19.39 -9.96
C VAL A 56 2.40 -18.55 -9.12
N THR A 57 3.54 -18.16 -9.66
CA THR A 57 4.55 -17.36 -8.96
C THR A 57 4.00 -15.99 -8.53
N ILE A 58 3.20 -15.32 -9.37
CA ILE A 58 2.56 -14.04 -9.02
C ILE A 58 1.33 -14.21 -8.12
N GLY A 59 0.99 -15.43 -7.69
CA GLY A 59 -0.16 -15.70 -6.83
C GLY A 59 -1.51 -15.53 -7.53
N MET A 60 -1.60 -15.81 -8.85
CA MET A 60 -2.84 -15.70 -9.59
C MET A 60 -3.89 -16.67 -9.05
N THR A 61 -5.10 -16.17 -8.82
CA THR A 61 -6.27 -16.93 -8.39
C THR A 61 -7.31 -17.03 -9.51
N GLU A 62 -8.31 -17.90 -9.36
CA GLU A 62 -9.42 -18.01 -10.30
C GLU A 62 -10.22 -16.72 -10.49
N ASP A 63 -10.19 -15.81 -9.50
CA ASP A 63 -10.92 -14.55 -9.54
C ASP A 63 -10.36 -13.53 -10.54
N TYR A 64 -9.16 -13.76 -11.07
CA TYR A 64 -8.63 -13.00 -12.20
C TYR A 64 -9.50 -13.18 -13.46
N PHE A 65 -10.16 -14.32 -13.58
CA PHE A 65 -11.10 -14.60 -14.66
C PHE A 65 -12.52 -14.18 -14.28
N TYR A 66 -13.24 -13.67 -15.26
CA TYR A 66 -14.65 -13.32 -15.08
C TYR A 66 -15.56 -14.50 -15.46
N LEU A 67 -15.27 -15.16 -16.60
CA LEU A 67 -16.11 -16.24 -17.10
C LEU A 67 -15.95 -17.52 -16.26
N PRO A 68 -17.05 -18.14 -15.81
CA PRO A 68 -16.99 -19.39 -15.04
C PRO A 68 -16.21 -20.50 -15.74
N ALA A 69 -16.35 -20.60 -17.08
CA ALA A 69 -15.60 -21.53 -17.91
C ALA A 69 -14.07 -21.32 -17.78
N HIS A 70 -13.62 -20.07 -17.79
CA HIS A 70 -12.22 -19.73 -17.69
C HIS A 70 -11.68 -19.96 -16.27
N LYS A 71 -12.48 -19.70 -15.24
CA LYS A 71 -12.15 -20.04 -13.84
C LYS A 71 -11.92 -21.56 -13.67
N LEU A 72 -12.80 -22.35 -14.26
CA LEU A 72 -12.70 -23.80 -14.24
C LEU A 72 -11.42 -24.30 -14.92
N LEU A 73 -11.10 -23.76 -16.11
CA LEU A 73 -9.88 -24.13 -16.83
C LEU A 73 -8.62 -23.73 -16.05
N TRP A 74 -8.58 -22.54 -15.45
CA TRP A 74 -7.46 -22.14 -14.60
C TRP A 74 -7.24 -23.12 -13.44
N ARG A 75 -8.30 -23.46 -12.70
CA ARG A 75 -8.22 -24.46 -11.61
C ARG A 75 -7.65 -25.79 -12.09
N LEU A 76 -8.11 -26.24 -13.25
CA LEU A 76 -7.65 -27.51 -13.82
C LEU A 76 -6.18 -27.43 -14.26
N PHE A 77 -5.78 -26.35 -14.94
CA PHE A 77 -4.39 -26.12 -15.34
C PHE A 77 -3.46 -26.03 -14.12
N GLN A 78 -3.82 -25.28 -13.09
CA GLN A 78 -3.06 -25.16 -11.85
C GLN A 78 -2.93 -26.51 -11.13
N ALA A 79 -4.01 -27.28 -11.02
CA ALA A 79 -4.01 -28.58 -10.36
C ALA A 79 -3.07 -29.57 -11.08
N ARG A 80 -3.12 -29.62 -12.42
CA ARG A 80 -2.26 -30.49 -13.23
C ARG A 80 -0.80 -30.04 -13.21
N TYR A 81 -0.56 -28.73 -13.30
CA TYR A 81 0.78 -28.17 -13.19
C TYR A 81 1.46 -28.57 -11.88
N ASN A 82 0.74 -28.46 -10.76
CA ASN A 82 1.26 -28.86 -9.44
C ASN A 82 1.55 -30.35 -9.31
N LYS A 83 0.86 -31.20 -10.12
CA LYS A 83 1.10 -32.64 -10.17
C LYS A 83 2.08 -33.07 -11.26
N ASN A 84 2.62 -32.14 -12.05
CA ASN A 84 3.42 -32.40 -13.24
C ASN A 84 2.70 -33.31 -14.27
N GLU A 85 1.37 -33.16 -14.38
CA GLU A 85 0.55 -33.84 -15.37
C GLU A 85 0.47 -33.03 -16.68
N PRO A 86 0.26 -33.68 -17.84
CA PRO A 86 0.18 -32.97 -19.12
C PRO A 86 -1.05 -32.05 -19.20
N ILE A 87 -0.87 -30.87 -19.82
CA ILE A 87 -1.92 -29.86 -20.07
C ILE A 87 -2.11 -29.71 -21.58
N ASP A 88 -2.43 -30.81 -22.23
CA ASP A 88 -2.81 -30.85 -23.64
C ASP A 88 -4.32 -30.96 -23.80
N ILE A 89 -4.81 -30.68 -25.02
CA ILE A 89 -6.26 -30.64 -25.31
C ILE A 89 -6.96 -31.98 -25.01
N VAL A 90 -6.28 -33.10 -25.25
CA VAL A 90 -6.86 -34.44 -25.05
C VAL A 90 -7.02 -34.72 -23.56
N SER A 91 -5.96 -34.50 -22.81
CA SER A 91 -5.92 -34.71 -21.35
C SER A 91 -6.90 -33.79 -20.61
N ILE A 92 -7.04 -32.54 -21.06
CA ILE A 92 -7.99 -31.58 -20.47
C ILE A 92 -9.43 -31.94 -20.84
N THR A 93 -9.71 -32.36 -22.09
CA THR A 93 -11.04 -32.83 -22.50
C THR A 93 -11.46 -33.99 -21.62
N GLN A 94 -10.62 -35.03 -21.49
CA GLN A 94 -10.93 -36.20 -20.66
C GLN A 94 -11.21 -35.82 -19.21
N ALA A 95 -10.39 -34.93 -18.62
CA ALA A 95 -10.61 -34.49 -17.25
C ALA A 95 -11.94 -33.74 -17.09
N LEU A 96 -12.33 -32.94 -18.06
CA LEU A 96 -13.60 -32.21 -18.04
C LEU A 96 -14.80 -33.18 -18.24
N GLU A 97 -14.64 -34.24 -19.05
CA GLU A 97 -15.65 -35.30 -19.21
C GLU A 97 -15.82 -36.08 -17.90
N ASP A 98 -14.72 -36.50 -17.25
CA ASP A 98 -14.73 -37.21 -15.98
C ASP A 98 -15.42 -36.40 -14.88
N MET A 99 -15.29 -35.06 -14.94
CA MET A 99 -15.93 -34.13 -14.01
C MET A 99 -17.35 -33.73 -14.42
N HIS A 100 -17.85 -34.22 -15.55
CA HIS A 100 -19.14 -33.82 -16.16
C HIS A 100 -19.29 -32.32 -16.39
N GLN A 101 -18.17 -31.63 -16.68
CA GLN A 101 -18.11 -30.18 -16.85
C GLN A 101 -17.66 -29.71 -18.24
N LEU A 102 -17.56 -30.61 -19.21
CA LEU A 102 -17.14 -30.27 -20.57
C LEU A 102 -18.09 -29.24 -21.23
N GLU A 103 -19.41 -29.40 -21.03
CA GLU A 103 -20.41 -28.46 -21.56
C GLU A 103 -20.30 -27.05 -20.96
N ALA A 104 -19.82 -26.92 -19.70
CA ALA A 104 -19.63 -25.64 -19.05
C ALA A 104 -18.53 -24.78 -19.73
N VAL A 105 -17.61 -25.41 -20.46
CA VAL A 105 -16.55 -24.78 -21.24
C VAL A 105 -16.91 -24.54 -22.70
N GLY A 106 -18.16 -24.91 -23.10
CA GLY A 106 -18.63 -24.84 -24.48
C GLY A 106 -18.33 -26.10 -25.30
N GLY A 107 -18.20 -27.24 -24.62
CA GLY A 107 -17.87 -28.51 -25.23
C GLY A 107 -16.47 -28.58 -25.81
N SER A 108 -16.22 -29.62 -26.61
CA SER A 108 -14.94 -29.78 -27.30
C SER A 108 -14.62 -28.61 -28.25
N ALA A 109 -15.66 -27.99 -28.84
CA ALA A 109 -15.50 -26.85 -29.75
C ALA A 109 -15.00 -25.59 -28.99
N GLY A 110 -15.58 -25.28 -27.82
CA GLY A 110 -15.15 -24.16 -27.00
C GLY A 110 -13.71 -24.32 -26.49
N LEU A 111 -13.34 -25.57 -26.11
CA LEU A 111 -11.97 -25.87 -25.71
C LEU A 111 -10.98 -25.70 -26.88
N ALA A 112 -11.34 -26.20 -28.08
CA ALA A 112 -10.52 -26.02 -29.27
C ALA A 112 -10.35 -24.54 -29.65
N GLU A 113 -11.41 -23.71 -29.50
CA GLU A 113 -11.32 -22.26 -29.71
C GLU A 113 -10.29 -21.60 -28.78
N ILE A 114 -10.22 -22.01 -27.50
CA ILE A 114 -9.25 -21.50 -26.57
C ILE A 114 -7.83 -21.91 -26.97
N TYR A 115 -7.59 -23.18 -27.29
CA TYR A 115 -6.26 -23.68 -27.67
C TYR A 115 -5.73 -23.10 -28.98
N THR A 116 -6.60 -22.61 -29.85
CA THR A 116 -6.22 -22.01 -31.14
C THR A 116 -6.28 -20.50 -31.18
N PHE A 117 -6.65 -19.84 -30.06
CA PHE A 117 -6.89 -18.40 -29.99
C PHE A 117 -5.66 -17.54 -30.29
N THR A 118 -4.48 -17.97 -29.86
CA THR A 118 -3.23 -17.24 -30.10
C THR A 118 -2.06 -18.20 -30.31
N THR A 119 -1.11 -17.80 -31.16
CA THR A 119 0.08 -18.59 -31.47
C THR A 119 1.38 -17.91 -31.02
N THR A 120 1.30 -16.73 -30.40
CA THR A 120 2.49 -15.96 -29.98
C THR A 120 2.41 -15.54 -28.54
N GLY A 121 3.49 -15.78 -27.79
CA GLY A 121 3.66 -15.36 -26.40
C GLY A 121 3.97 -13.87 -26.20
N ALA A 122 4.18 -13.10 -27.28
CA ALA A 122 4.61 -11.72 -27.20
C ALA A 122 3.62 -10.81 -26.43
N TYR A 123 2.36 -11.17 -26.38
CA TYR A 123 1.31 -10.38 -25.72
C TYR A 123 0.90 -10.91 -24.34
N PHE A 124 1.58 -11.94 -23.82
CA PHE A 124 1.21 -12.55 -22.54
C PHE A 124 1.17 -11.54 -21.39
N GLU A 125 2.24 -10.77 -21.19
CA GLU A 125 2.29 -9.78 -20.12
C GLU A 125 1.21 -8.70 -20.28
N HIS A 126 0.93 -8.29 -21.52
CA HIS A 126 -0.16 -7.34 -21.78
C HIS A 126 -1.52 -7.90 -21.36
N TYR A 127 -1.84 -9.13 -21.77
CA TYR A 127 -3.10 -9.77 -21.38
C TYR A 127 -3.19 -9.97 -19.87
N LEU A 128 -2.11 -10.41 -19.25
CA LEU A 128 -2.03 -10.62 -17.81
C LEU A 128 -2.28 -9.32 -17.03
N ASN A 129 -1.69 -8.21 -17.47
CA ASN A 129 -1.91 -6.90 -16.87
C ASN A 129 -3.38 -6.44 -17.03
N VAL A 130 -4.00 -6.68 -18.18
CA VAL A 130 -5.44 -6.39 -18.38
C VAL A 130 -6.30 -7.21 -17.43
N LEU A 131 -6.02 -8.52 -17.26
CA LEU A 131 -6.76 -9.37 -16.32
C LEU A 131 -6.62 -8.84 -14.89
N LYS A 132 -5.40 -8.49 -14.51
CA LYS A 132 -5.11 -7.94 -13.20
C LYS A 132 -5.89 -6.65 -12.91
N ASP A 133 -5.87 -5.71 -13.86
CA ASP A 133 -6.62 -4.46 -13.71
C ASP A 133 -8.13 -4.73 -13.56
N LYS A 134 -8.69 -5.65 -14.38
CA LYS A 134 -10.11 -6.03 -14.29
C LYS A 134 -10.45 -6.73 -12.97
N PHE A 135 -9.57 -7.61 -12.48
CA PHE A 135 -9.72 -8.25 -11.17
C PHE A 135 -9.76 -7.22 -10.05
N ILE A 136 -8.82 -6.25 -10.04
CA ILE A 136 -8.77 -5.21 -9.03
C ILE A 136 -10.03 -4.35 -9.05
N LEU A 137 -10.50 -3.95 -10.24
CA LEU A 137 -11.74 -3.18 -10.36
C LEU A 137 -12.95 -3.96 -9.81
N ARG A 138 -13.04 -5.28 -10.07
CA ARG A 138 -14.10 -6.13 -9.48
C ARG A 138 -13.96 -6.20 -7.97
N SER A 139 -12.75 -6.41 -7.44
CA SER A 139 -12.51 -6.47 -6.00
C SER A 139 -12.90 -5.17 -5.29
N ILE A 140 -12.66 -4.01 -5.92
CA ILE A 140 -13.10 -2.71 -5.38
C ILE A 140 -14.63 -2.62 -5.36
N ILE A 141 -15.29 -3.07 -6.44
CA ILE A 141 -16.76 -3.07 -6.53
C ILE A 141 -17.36 -3.98 -5.46
N ASP A 142 -16.80 -5.18 -5.28
CA ASP A 142 -17.29 -6.16 -4.30
C ASP A 142 -17.14 -5.63 -2.86
N ILE A 143 -15.99 -5.05 -2.53
CA ILE A 143 -15.78 -4.43 -1.20
C ILE A 143 -16.73 -3.25 -0.99
N ALA A 144 -16.91 -2.39 -2.00
CA ALA A 144 -17.84 -1.27 -1.92
C ALA A 144 -19.28 -1.74 -1.68
N ASN A 145 -19.73 -2.79 -2.38
CA ASN A 145 -21.05 -3.37 -2.20
C ASN A 145 -21.21 -4.02 -0.81
N GLN A 146 -20.23 -4.79 -0.36
CA GLN A 146 -20.23 -5.38 0.97
C GLN A 146 -20.28 -4.32 2.06
N SER A 147 -19.42 -3.29 1.96
CA SER A 147 -19.37 -2.19 2.91
C SER A 147 -20.67 -1.40 2.92
N THR A 148 -21.29 -1.21 1.75
CA THR A 148 -22.59 -0.53 1.64
C THR A 148 -23.69 -1.33 2.33
N THR A 149 -23.74 -2.65 2.10
CA THR A 149 -24.72 -3.54 2.72
C THR A 149 -24.56 -3.53 4.25
N GLN A 150 -23.33 -3.70 4.74
CA GLN A 150 -23.05 -3.69 6.19
C GLN A 150 -23.39 -2.34 6.84
N ALA A 151 -23.18 -1.23 6.13
CA ALA A 151 -23.56 0.10 6.64
C ALA A 151 -25.08 0.30 6.72
N PHE A 152 -25.85 -0.28 5.79
CA PHE A 152 -27.32 -0.24 5.85
C PHE A 152 -27.90 -1.15 6.94
N ASP A 153 -27.21 -2.24 7.28
CA ASP A 153 -27.60 -3.14 8.38
C ASP A 153 -27.40 -2.50 9.77
N ASN A 154 -26.86 -1.26 9.81
CA ASN A 154 -26.68 -0.44 11.01
C ASN A 154 -25.89 -1.18 12.11
N PRO A 155 -24.60 -1.47 11.89
CA PRO A 155 -23.79 -2.28 12.80
C PRO A 155 -23.66 -1.62 14.18
N ASP A 156 -23.63 -2.44 15.23
CA ASP A 156 -23.46 -1.98 16.61
C ASP A 156 -22.11 -1.29 16.84
N ASP A 157 -21.06 -1.70 16.10
CA ASP A 157 -19.71 -1.12 16.15
C ASP A 157 -19.29 -0.57 14.77
N VAL A 158 -19.39 0.74 14.63
CA VAL A 158 -18.95 1.46 13.42
C VAL A 158 -17.44 1.45 13.25
N ALA A 159 -16.68 1.38 14.35
CA ALA A 159 -15.22 1.34 14.30
C ALA A 159 -14.73 0.00 13.71
N GLU A 160 -15.35 -1.12 14.10
CA GLU A 160 -15.04 -2.43 13.52
C GLU A 160 -15.32 -2.48 12.01
N LEU A 161 -16.43 -1.87 11.57
CA LEU A 161 -16.72 -1.77 10.14
C LEU A 161 -15.65 -0.97 9.38
N LEU A 162 -15.21 0.17 9.93
CA LEU A 162 -14.15 0.99 9.33
C LEU A 162 -12.83 0.20 9.23
N ASP A 163 -12.40 -0.46 10.30
CA ASP A 163 -11.18 -1.26 10.31
C ASP A 163 -11.23 -2.41 9.30
N SER A 164 -12.41 -3.04 9.14
CA SER A 164 -12.63 -4.08 8.13
C SER A 164 -12.47 -3.54 6.71
N VAL A 165 -13.09 -2.41 6.40
CA VAL A 165 -13.00 -1.76 5.09
C VAL A 165 -11.55 -1.35 4.77
N GLU A 166 -10.85 -0.73 5.73
CA GLU A 166 -9.44 -0.36 5.57
C GLU A 166 -8.56 -1.58 5.31
N THR A 167 -8.77 -2.66 6.04
CA THR A 167 -8.03 -3.92 5.88
C THR A 167 -8.23 -4.50 4.47
N HIS A 168 -9.46 -4.54 3.97
CA HIS A 168 -9.75 -5.05 2.63
C HIS A 168 -9.13 -4.18 1.53
N ILE A 169 -9.21 -2.84 1.66
CA ILE A 169 -8.56 -1.91 0.70
C ILE A 169 -7.05 -2.08 0.72
N PHE A 170 -6.45 -2.25 1.90
CA PHE A 170 -5.02 -2.50 2.03
C PHE A 170 -4.59 -3.81 1.34
N GLN A 171 -5.35 -4.89 1.51
CA GLN A 171 -5.10 -6.18 0.82
C GLN A 171 -5.14 -6.06 -0.70
N ILE A 172 -6.10 -5.29 -1.26
CA ILE A 172 -6.13 -5.00 -2.71
C ILE A 172 -4.86 -4.29 -3.13
N ARG A 173 -4.43 -3.28 -2.38
CA ARG A 173 -3.22 -2.51 -2.68
C ARG A 173 -1.96 -3.37 -2.65
N GLU A 174 -1.83 -4.25 -1.68
CA GLU A 174 -0.70 -5.19 -1.61
C GLU A 174 -0.66 -6.11 -2.84
N ARG A 175 -1.80 -6.71 -3.22
CA ARG A 175 -1.89 -7.55 -4.42
C ARG A 175 -1.55 -6.78 -5.70
N TYR A 176 -1.92 -5.50 -5.77
CA TYR A 176 -1.57 -4.64 -6.91
C TYR A 176 -0.06 -4.36 -6.97
N ASN A 177 0.55 -4.07 -5.84
CA ASN A 177 1.97 -3.71 -5.77
C ASN A 177 2.89 -4.93 -5.93
N SER A 178 2.54 -6.09 -5.36
CA SER A 178 3.37 -7.31 -5.44
C SER A 178 3.71 -7.73 -6.87
N ALA A 179 2.87 -7.42 -7.84
CA ALA A 179 3.16 -7.72 -9.24
C ALA A 179 3.88 -6.58 -9.99
N LYS A 180 4.06 -5.40 -9.38
CA LYS A 180 4.84 -4.29 -9.97
C LYS A 180 6.30 -4.29 -9.50
N ASP A 181 6.59 -4.95 -8.38
CA ASP A 181 7.89 -4.91 -7.71
C ASP A 181 8.87 -6.03 -8.14
N GLU A 182 8.56 -6.82 -9.14
CA GLU A 182 9.59 -7.65 -9.79
C GLU A 182 10.55 -6.74 -10.60
N GLN A 183 11.36 -5.99 -9.86
CA GLN A 183 12.46 -5.27 -10.48
C GLN A 183 13.43 -6.31 -11.06
N SER A 184 13.54 -6.34 -12.37
CA SER A 184 14.53 -7.22 -13.00
C SER A 184 15.93 -6.90 -12.45
N LEU A 185 16.77 -7.92 -12.29
CA LEU A 185 18.16 -7.74 -11.84
C LEU A 185 18.88 -6.64 -12.64
N ALA A 186 18.57 -6.51 -13.93
CA ALA A 186 19.11 -5.46 -14.79
C ALA A 186 18.70 -4.05 -14.35
N SER A 187 17.45 -3.86 -13.90
CA SER A 187 16.96 -2.58 -13.37
C SER A 187 17.62 -2.23 -12.04
N ILE A 188 17.77 -3.23 -11.15
CA ILE A 188 18.44 -3.06 -9.85
C ILE A 188 19.92 -2.72 -10.06
N LEU A 189 20.62 -3.40 -10.98
CA LEU A 189 22.01 -3.09 -11.33
C LEU A 189 22.14 -1.67 -11.88
N LYS A 190 21.24 -1.23 -12.77
CA LYS A 190 21.25 0.13 -13.30
C LYS A 190 21.07 1.17 -12.19
N GLN A 191 20.16 0.94 -11.25
CA GLN A 191 19.98 1.80 -10.08
C GLN A 191 21.23 1.82 -9.19
N ALA A 192 21.84 0.67 -8.93
CA ALA A 192 23.06 0.55 -8.13
C ALA A 192 24.21 1.34 -8.78
N VAL A 193 24.42 1.19 -10.08
CA VAL A 193 25.44 1.95 -10.83
C VAL A 193 25.19 3.45 -10.73
N THR A 194 23.95 3.90 -10.95
CA THR A 194 23.57 5.33 -10.82
C THR A 194 23.82 5.86 -9.40
N ASN A 195 23.57 5.05 -8.38
CA ASN A 195 23.84 5.43 -6.98
C ASN A 195 25.34 5.52 -6.70
N PHE A 196 26.17 4.60 -7.27
CA PHE A 196 27.62 4.68 -7.19
C PHE A 196 28.18 5.92 -7.91
N GLU A 197 27.67 6.26 -9.08
CA GLU A 197 28.08 7.47 -9.80
C GLU A 197 27.79 8.74 -8.98
N LYS A 198 26.59 8.83 -8.37
CA LYS A 198 26.25 9.90 -7.44
C LYS A 198 27.17 9.96 -6.22
N PHE A 199 27.53 8.79 -5.67
CA PHE A 199 28.45 8.71 -4.54
C PHE A 199 29.85 9.24 -4.90
N ILE A 200 30.38 8.85 -6.06
CA ILE A 200 31.67 9.35 -6.53
C ILE A 200 31.61 10.86 -6.80
N ALA A 201 30.52 11.35 -7.41
CA ALA A 201 30.32 12.76 -7.71
C ALA A 201 30.19 13.63 -6.45
N SER A 202 29.67 13.09 -5.33
CA SER A 202 29.52 13.80 -4.06
C SER A 202 30.81 14.05 -3.28
N LYS A 203 31.96 13.54 -3.76
CA LYS A 203 33.29 13.75 -3.15
C LYS A 203 33.35 13.50 -1.65
N GLY A 204 32.61 12.51 -1.15
CA GLY A 204 32.61 12.17 0.28
C GLY A 204 31.65 13.02 1.13
N GLN A 205 30.75 13.77 0.54
CA GLN A 205 29.66 14.39 1.28
C GLN A 205 28.70 13.35 1.84
N ILE A 206 28.13 13.60 3.02
CA ILE A 206 27.16 12.74 3.68
C ILE A 206 25.93 12.62 2.77
N GLN A 207 25.56 11.39 2.40
CA GLN A 207 24.45 11.13 1.47
C GLN A 207 23.09 11.01 2.14
N GLY A 208 23.08 10.61 3.43
CA GLY A 208 21.86 10.49 4.23
C GLY A 208 21.47 11.78 4.91
N LEU A 209 20.35 11.76 5.63
CA LEU A 209 19.99 12.85 6.54
C LEU A 209 21.01 12.93 7.68
N THR A 210 21.46 14.14 8.01
CA THR A 210 22.38 14.32 9.10
C THR A 210 21.67 14.18 10.44
N THR A 211 22.34 13.60 11.43
CA THR A 211 21.81 13.43 12.79
C THR A 211 22.08 14.64 13.68
N GLY A 212 22.96 15.55 13.23
CA GLY A 212 23.50 16.65 14.04
C GLY A 212 24.71 16.27 14.90
N PHE A 213 25.14 15.01 14.86
CA PHE A 213 26.34 14.51 15.53
C PHE A 213 27.40 14.15 14.48
N GLU A 214 28.36 15.06 14.25
CA GLU A 214 29.35 14.91 13.16
C GLU A 214 30.09 13.56 13.16
N GLU A 215 30.51 13.08 14.34
CA GLU A 215 31.21 11.80 14.44
C GLU A 215 30.33 10.61 14.09
N LEU A 216 29.04 10.68 14.41
CA LEU A 216 28.08 9.66 14.01
C LEU A 216 27.81 9.73 12.51
N ASP A 217 27.61 10.93 11.99
CA ASP A 217 27.32 11.16 10.56
C ASP A 217 28.50 10.76 9.67
N LYS A 218 29.73 11.01 10.09
CA LYS A 218 30.95 10.53 9.40
C LYS A 218 31.04 9.01 9.35
N LYS A 219 30.63 8.33 10.44
CA LYS A 219 30.70 6.85 10.51
C LYS A 219 29.54 6.16 9.79
N SER A 220 28.33 6.71 9.88
CA SER A 220 27.11 6.13 9.27
C SER A 220 26.90 6.58 7.83
N ASN A 221 27.57 7.67 7.41
CA ASN A 221 27.25 8.38 6.16
C ASN A 221 25.83 8.94 6.14
N GLY A 222 25.29 9.34 7.31
CA GLY A 222 23.93 9.81 7.53
C GLY A 222 22.87 8.71 7.54
N LEU A 223 21.61 9.08 7.82
CA LEU A 223 20.46 8.19 7.80
C LEU A 223 19.92 8.05 6.38
N LYS A 224 19.96 6.86 5.82
CA LYS A 224 19.51 6.58 4.44
C LYS A 224 18.08 6.05 4.42
N PRO A 225 17.34 6.25 3.31
CA PRO A 225 16.03 5.65 3.14
C PRO A 225 16.09 4.12 3.22
N GLY A 226 15.19 3.53 4.02
CA GLY A 226 15.11 2.09 4.23
C GLY A 226 16.01 1.55 5.34
N ASP A 227 16.94 2.35 5.89
CA ASP A 227 17.79 1.93 6.99
C ASP A 227 17.02 1.91 8.33
N MET A 228 17.33 0.94 9.16
CA MET A 228 16.85 0.83 10.53
C MET A 228 18.00 1.07 11.50
N PHE A 229 17.91 2.15 12.29
CA PHE A 229 18.89 2.48 13.33
C PHE A 229 18.34 2.10 14.71
N ILE A 230 19.07 1.25 15.44
CA ILE A 230 18.70 0.83 16.79
C ILE A 230 19.60 1.54 17.80
N ILE A 231 18.99 2.35 18.67
CA ILE A 231 19.69 3.03 19.78
C ILE A 231 19.34 2.31 21.08
N ALA A 232 20.30 1.64 21.68
CA ALA A 232 20.13 0.94 22.93
C ALA A 232 21.02 1.53 24.03
N ALA A 233 20.46 1.67 25.23
CA ALA A 233 21.21 2.15 26.41
C ALA A 233 20.58 1.60 27.69
N ARG A 234 21.34 1.56 28.78
CA ARG A 234 20.78 1.24 30.10
C ARG A 234 19.77 2.33 30.54
N PRO A 235 18.83 2.01 31.42
CA PRO A 235 17.90 2.98 31.96
C PRO A 235 18.64 4.24 32.47
N SER A 236 18.04 5.41 32.26
CA SER A 236 18.57 6.73 32.68
C SER A 236 19.86 7.20 32.00
N MET A 237 20.35 6.53 30.96
CA MET A 237 21.56 6.94 30.22
C MET A 237 21.29 7.98 29.11
N GLY A 238 20.09 8.51 29.03
CA GLY A 238 19.77 9.57 28.06
C GLY A 238 19.37 9.11 26.67
N LYS A 239 18.98 7.83 26.48
CA LYS A 239 18.52 7.27 25.19
C LYS A 239 17.47 8.16 24.50
N THR A 240 16.41 8.51 25.24
CA THR A 240 15.32 9.36 24.70
C THR A 240 15.79 10.77 24.38
N SER A 241 16.65 11.36 25.20
CA SER A 241 17.20 12.69 24.96
C SER A 241 18.08 12.71 23.71
N PHE A 242 18.87 11.66 23.49
CA PHE A 242 19.69 11.53 22.28
C PHE A 242 18.81 11.41 21.03
N LEU A 243 17.74 10.59 21.07
CA LEU A 243 16.79 10.46 19.98
C LEU A 243 16.08 11.79 19.68
N LEU A 244 15.64 12.51 20.72
CA LEU A 244 14.97 13.80 20.55
C LEU A 244 15.88 14.86 19.92
N ASN A 245 17.18 14.88 20.23
CA ASN A 245 18.15 15.77 19.59
C ASN A 245 18.29 15.46 18.08
N ILE A 246 18.33 14.19 17.71
CA ILE A 246 18.35 13.78 16.29
C ILE A 246 17.08 14.24 15.58
N ILE A 247 15.92 13.99 16.19
CA ILE A 247 14.61 14.40 15.63
C ILE A 247 14.53 15.91 15.48
N GLU A 248 14.96 16.66 16.48
CA GLU A 248 15.00 18.12 16.44
C GLU A 248 15.88 18.62 15.29
N HIS A 249 17.09 18.06 15.15
CA HIS A 249 18.01 18.42 14.06
C HIS A 249 17.38 18.14 12.69
N ILE A 250 16.80 16.97 12.48
CA ILE A 250 16.17 16.59 11.21
C ILE A 250 14.96 17.49 10.90
N ALA A 251 14.10 17.73 11.89
CA ALA A 251 12.89 18.50 11.70
C ALA A 251 13.16 19.98 11.44
N LEU A 252 14.12 20.60 12.17
CA LEU A 252 14.35 22.03 12.15
C LEU A 252 15.48 22.47 11.21
N ASN A 253 16.58 21.71 11.15
CA ASN A 253 17.73 22.06 10.33
C ASN A 253 17.61 21.49 8.91
N GLU A 254 17.28 20.20 8.80
CA GLU A 254 17.05 19.54 7.50
C GLU A 254 15.66 19.84 6.93
N LYS A 255 14.72 20.38 7.75
CA LYS A 255 13.34 20.70 7.40
C LYS A 255 12.58 19.50 6.79
N LYS A 256 12.83 18.30 7.31
CA LYS A 256 12.16 17.09 6.88
C LYS A 256 11.06 16.69 7.86
N PRO A 257 9.89 16.27 7.39
CA PRO A 257 8.82 15.79 8.26
C PRO A 257 9.30 14.56 9.02
N THR A 258 9.09 14.56 10.34
CA THR A 258 9.53 13.49 11.23
C THR A 258 8.34 13.03 12.06
N LEU A 259 8.15 11.71 12.16
CA LEU A 259 7.10 11.10 12.95
C LEU A 259 7.72 10.34 14.13
N LEU A 260 7.22 10.60 15.34
CA LEU A 260 7.67 9.96 16.57
C LEU A 260 6.53 9.15 17.21
N PHE A 261 6.75 7.85 17.37
CA PHE A 261 5.88 6.98 18.16
C PHE A 261 6.52 6.77 19.55
N SER A 262 5.79 7.07 20.61
CA SER A 262 6.24 6.89 21.98
C SER A 262 5.31 5.95 22.75
N CYS A 263 5.85 4.82 23.20
CA CYS A 263 5.15 3.87 24.05
C CYS A 263 5.44 4.08 25.55
N GLU A 264 6.45 4.91 25.91
CA GLU A 264 6.92 5.11 27.27
C GLU A 264 6.47 6.45 27.87
N MET A 265 6.40 7.50 27.03
CA MET A 265 6.15 8.86 27.50
C MET A 265 4.97 9.50 26.76
N PRO A 266 4.08 10.24 27.46
CA PRO A 266 3.05 11.05 26.83
C PRO A 266 3.64 12.14 25.93
N ALA A 267 2.91 12.51 24.86
CA ALA A 267 3.34 13.52 23.88
C ALA A 267 3.70 14.87 24.52
N VAL A 268 2.94 15.29 25.55
CA VAL A 268 3.20 16.55 26.28
C VAL A 268 4.61 16.56 26.88
N GLN A 269 5.01 15.48 27.55
CA GLN A 269 6.35 15.40 28.17
C GLN A 269 7.48 15.41 27.13
N ILE A 270 7.23 14.86 25.95
CA ILE A 270 8.20 14.90 24.85
C ILE A 270 8.39 16.33 24.35
N VAL A 271 7.28 17.05 24.15
CA VAL A 271 7.32 18.45 23.72
C VAL A 271 7.98 19.34 24.77
N GLU A 272 7.67 19.16 26.06
CA GLU A 272 8.33 19.86 27.15
C GLU A 272 9.85 19.65 27.15
N ARG A 273 10.32 18.42 26.95
CA ARG A 273 11.75 18.13 26.84
C ARG A 273 12.42 18.81 25.65
N LEU A 274 11.76 18.83 24.50
CA LEU A 274 12.26 19.57 23.34
C LEU A 274 12.34 21.09 23.60
N LEU A 275 11.32 21.66 24.23
CA LEU A 275 11.31 23.09 24.61
C LEU A 275 12.42 23.42 25.59
N PHE A 276 12.63 22.61 26.63
CA PHE A 276 13.72 22.82 27.60
C PHE A 276 15.09 22.65 26.95
N ALA A 277 15.27 21.65 26.10
CA ALA A 277 16.53 21.44 25.38
C ALA A 277 16.90 22.68 24.53
N ARG A 278 15.89 23.22 23.83
CA ARG A 278 16.08 24.34 22.92
C ARG A 278 16.21 25.69 23.62
N SER A 279 15.48 25.90 24.72
CA SER A 279 15.54 27.15 25.49
C SER A 279 16.83 27.29 26.30
N GLY A 280 17.56 26.21 26.53
CA GLY A 280 18.72 26.19 27.43
C GLY A 280 18.37 26.35 28.91
N VAL A 281 17.07 26.44 29.24
CA VAL A 281 16.61 26.63 30.62
C VAL A 281 16.51 25.26 31.31
N ARG A 282 17.09 25.15 32.48
CA ARG A 282 16.98 23.94 33.29
C ARG A 282 15.61 23.87 33.94
N SER A 283 14.90 22.78 33.77
CA SER A 283 13.57 22.54 34.38
C SER A 283 13.54 22.75 35.88
N ARG A 284 14.65 22.46 36.58
CA ARG A 284 14.82 22.72 38.01
C ARG A 284 14.84 24.23 38.40
N GLU A 285 15.24 25.10 37.48
CA GLU A 285 15.26 26.54 37.72
C GLU A 285 13.86 27.14 37.62
N ILE A 286 13.04 26.63 36.71
CA ILE A 286 11.64 27.04 36.61
C ILE A 286 10.84 26.61 37.87
N ILE A 287 11.03 25.37 38.31
CA ILE A 287 10.36 24.84 39.51
C ILE A 287 10.75 25.66 40.74
N LYS A 288 12.04 26.01 40.87
CA LYS A 288 12.50 26.86 41.98
C LYS A 288 11.96 28.29 41.90
N SER A 289 11.92 28.91 40.73
CA SER A 289 11.38 30.26 40.56
C SER A 289 9.86 30.31 40.79
N CYS A 290 9.11 29.26 40.38
CA CYS A 290 7.69 29.18 40.69
C CYS A 290 7.42 28.99 42.19
N LEU A 291 8.25 28.20 42.90
CA LEU A 291 8.10 28.00 44.35
C LEU A 291 8.49 29.23 45.18
N LEU A 292 9.42 30.06 44.69
CA LEU A 292 9.76 31.33 45.36
C LEU A 292 8.65 32.38 45.17
N TYR A 293 7.98 32.40 44.04
CA TYR A 293 6.89 33.35 43.78
C TYR A 293 5.60 33.06 44.58
N THR A 294 5.39 31.78 44.97
CA THR A 294 4.25 31.38 45.82
C THR A 294 4.52 31.59 47.31
N SER A 295 5.77 31.71 47.73
CA SER A 295 6.09 31.99 49.14
C SER A 295 6.03 33.47 49.52
N ASP A 296 6.30 34.38 48.55
CA ASP A 296 6.19 35.82 48.80
C ASP A 296 4.76 36.37 48.73
N ALA A 297 3.80 35.58 48.20
CA ALA A 297 2.39 35.96 48.15
C ALA A 297 1.58 35.51 49.38
N ALA A 298 2.20 34.81 50.30
CA ALA A 298 1.55 34.33 51.54
C ALA A 298 1.88 35.16 52.80
N ASP A 299 2.73 36.22 52.66
CA ASP A 299 3.14 37.07 53.75
C ASP A 299 2.62 38.54 53.65
N ASP A 300 1.68 38.82 52.74
CA ASP A 300 0.86 40.04 52.71
C ASP A 300 -0.62 39.61 52.99
#